data_3aaf64f963694069d689d7953c9dd8f6
#
_entry.id   3aaf64f963694069d689d7953c9dd8f6
#
_cell.length_a   1.000
_cell.length_b   1.000
_cell.length_c   1.000
_cell.angle_alpha   90.00
_cell.angle_beta   90.00
_cell.angle_gamma   90.00
#
_symmetry.space_group_name_H-M   'P 1'
#
loop_
_entity.id
_entity.type
_entity.pdbx_description
1 polymer ?
#
loop_
_entity_poly.entity_id
_entity_poly.type
_entity_poly.pdbx_seq_one_letter_code
_entity_poly.pdbx_strand_id
1 'polypeptide(L)'
;MSRIRREQRRDFLKHFCATLAGGSALSLIPQLRLMQSALAATQGDPGYKALVCVYLSGGSDSFNGLIPSDNTRYGIYSASRGGVYTGANGPLGIAQGALLPVNLTGPGGAALPAGNTYGLHPACADWTSIDDNGNQTNMPGLRTLSNQGKIAWLANTGTLVVPLTKATYSNPALPKPPQLYSHNDQTNLWFQGRETTNFGYGWGGQVADLLFSQNTPIVGTSPPLIMPMNVSFSGSNRFQVGTQVVPYQMSSCGDPNGGNPFAGSIVGSSFANCSGSDSLNNFAPCASATQQEDLALCSLLGASGNLFQTEHAATMRRAMDLAGAMASNLTGTPNPSLLTTPFRALADNQAVAGYNLAADGNNSLAEQLAMVARLIKMRSQLGQTRNIFFVSLGGFDTHAAQMPDNGQPRLLRRISRALGSFYQALVEMGVENSVTTFTMSEFSRTLNSNGDGSDHAWGGTQLVMGGAVNGGNASSGRLYGTFPDLTLNGPDSFSRGQMIPTTAMDQMGATLASWMGLSSGQVNTVFPNLSNFSSPNLGFV
;
A
#
# COMPACT_ATOMS: atom_id res chain seq x y z
N MET A 1 25.03 -1.16 -39.11
CA MET A 1 24.68 -1.34 -37.67
C MET A 1 23.97 -2.65 -37.30
N SER A 2 23.30 -3.36 -38.21
CA SER A 2 22.57 -4.62 -37.88
C SER A 2 23.44 -5.88 -37.72
N ARG A 3 24.63 -5.94 -38.38
CA ARG A 3 25.51 -7.11 -38.34
C ARG A 3 26.29 -7.23 -37.02
N ILE A 4 26.78 -6.13 -36.49
CA ILE A 4 27.55 -6.08 -35.23
C ILE A 4 26.68 -6.49 -34.04
N ARG A 5 25.41 -6.09 -34.01
CA ARG A 5 24.47 -6.51 -32.95
C ARG A 5 24.11 -8.00 -32.99
N ARG A 6 24.14 -8.64 -34.18
CA ARG A 6 23.90 -10.09 -34.30
C ARG A 6 25.10 -10.92 -33.86
N GLU A 7 26.32 -10.47 -34.11
CA GLU A 7 27.53 -11.16 -33.64
C GLU A 7 27.68 -11.06 -32.13
N GLN A 8 27.46 -9.91 -31.53
CA GLN A 8 27.47 -9.75 -30.06
C GLN A 8 26.43 -10.60 -29.35
N ARG A 9 25.22 -10.74 -29.92
CA ARG A 9 24.19 -11.66 -29.40
C ARG A 9 24.58 -13.13 -29.51
N ARG A 10 25.23 -13.50 -30.58
CA ARG A 10 25.67 -14.87 -30.85
C ARG A 10 26.86 -15.28 -29.96
N ASP A 11 27.78 -14.37 -29.72
CA ASP A 11 28.91 -14.60 -28.81
C ASP A 11 28.47 -14.59 -27.36
N PHE A 12 27.53 -13.75 -26.97
CA PHE A 12 26.88 -13.81 -25.67
C PHE A 12 26.19 -15.17 -25.43
N LEU A 13 25.41 -15.66 -26.40
CA LEU A 13 24.77 -16.97 -26.31
C LEU A 13 25.78 -18.13 -26.26
N LYS A 14 26.89 -18.05 -26.98
CA LYS A 14 27.96 -19.06 -26.93
C LYS A 14 28.65 -19.11 -25.56
N HIS A 15 28.98 -17.96 -24.99
CA HIS A 15 29.56 -17.87 -23.66
C HIS A 15 28.57 -18.32 -22.57
N PHE A 16 27.31 -18.01 -22.74
CA PHE A 16 26.22 -18.46 -21.85
C PHE A 16 26.04 -20.00 -21.90
N CYS A 17 26.03 -20.59 -23.09
CA CYS A 17 25.96 -22.05 -23.23
C CYS A 17 27.23 -22.76 -22.72
N ALA A 18 28.40 -22.15 -22.80
CA ALA A 18 29.65 -22.70 -22.27
C ALA A 18 29.69 -22.65 -20.73
N THR A 19 29.08 -21.65 -20.11
CA THR A 19 28.94 -21.54 -18.64
C THR A 19 27.92 -22.55 -18.11
N LEU A 20 26.92 -22.92 -18.93
CA LEU A 20 25.92 -23.95 -18.61
C LEU A 20 26.52 -25.37 -18.45
N ALA A 21 27.61 -25.65 -19.16
CA ALA A 21 28.27 -26.97 -19.11
C ALA A 21 29.14 -27.19 -17.88
N GLY A 22 29.42 -26.16 -17.07
CA GLY A 22 30.39 -26.26 -15.94
C GLY A 22 29.91 -25.76 -14.57
N GLY A 23 28.68 -25.24 -14.47
CA GLY A 23 28.18 -24.65 -13.21
C GLY A 23 26.88 -25.27 -12.71
N SER A 24 26.72 -25.35 -11.41
CA SER A 24 25.54 -25.92 -10.76
C SER A 24 24.25 -25.19 -11.20
N ALA A 25 23.18 -25.93 -11.46
CA ALA A 25 21.88 -25.44 -11.94
C ALA A 25 21.23 -24.35 -11.04
N LEU A 26 21.72 -24.19 -9.81
CA LEU A 26 21.26 -23.18 -8.85
C LEU A 26 21.66 -21.73 -9.20
N SER A 27 22.71 -21.52 -10.00
CA SER A 27 23.17 -20.17 -10.40
C SER A 27 22.44 -19.62 -11.62
N LEU A 28 21.63 -20.42 -12.31
CA LEU A 28 20.98 -20.06 -13.57
C LEU A 28 19.61 -19.39 -13.40
N ILE A 29 18.92 -19.70 -12.30
CA ILE A 29 17.57 -19.18 -12.06
C ILE A 29 17.56 -17.64 -11.96
N PRO A 30 18.49 -16.99 -11.23
CA PRO A 30 18.58 -15.53 -11.19
C PRO A 30 18.88 -14.90 -12.56
N GLN A 31 19.76 -15.51 -13.34
CA GLN A 31 20.15 -14.97 -14.65
C GLN A 31 19.04 -15.11 -15.71
N LEU A 32 18.27 -16.21 -15.67
CA LEU A 32 17.09 -16.37 -16.53
C LEU A 32 16.00 -15.36 -16.20
N ARG A 33 15.82 -15.02 -14.92
CA ARG A 33 14.87 -13.99 -14.48
C ARG A 33 15.34 -12.58 -14.86
N LEU A 34 16.64 -12.29 -14.78
CA LEU A 34 17.21 -11.04 -15.31
C LEU A 34 16.98 -10.89 -16.81
N MET A 35 17.07 -11.99 -17.58
CA MET A 35 16.75 -11.97 -19.02
C MET A 35 15.24 -11.75 -19.26
N GLN A 36 14.37 -12.34 -18.45
CA GLN A 36 12.92 -12.08 -18.54
C GLN A 36 12.59 -10.63 -18.18
N SER A 37 13.23 -10.08 -17.16
CA SER A 37 13.10 -8.68 -16.77
C SER A 37 13.59 -7.72 -17.88
N ALA A 38 14.74 -8.03 -18.49
CA ALA A 38 15.26 -7.25 -19.61
C ALA A 38 14.37 -7.34 -20.87
N LEU A 39 13.71 -8.47 -21.11
CA LEU A 39 12.73 -8.64 -22.18
C LEU A 39 11.42 -7.90 -21.88
N ALA A 40 10.98 -7.87 -20.62
CA ALA A 40 9.82 -7.09 -20.19
C ALA A 40 10.06 -5.58 -20.36
N ALA A 41 11.30 -5.11 -20.08
CA ALA A 41 11.68 -3.72 -20.27
C ALA A 41 11.61 -3.25 -21.73
N THR A 42 11.66 -4.17 -22.71
CA THR A 42 11.53 -3.82 -24.14
C THR A 42 10.09 -3.62 -24.61
N GLN A 43 9.09 -3.96 -23.78
CA GLN A 43 7.66 -3.73 -24.03
C GLN A 43 7.07 -2.65 -23.12
N GLY A 44 7.92 -1.94 -22.35
CA GLY A 44 7.48 -1.01 -21.30
C GLY A 44 6.86 0.28 -21.85
N ASP A 45 5.79 0.69 -21.24
CA ASP A 45 5.30 2.05 -21.22
C ASP A 45 6.42 2.96 -20.68
N PRO A 46 6.92 3.95 -21.44
CA PRO A 46 8.02 4.81 -20.99
C PRO A 46 7.63 5.77 -19.85
N GLY A 47 6.34 5.83 -19.48
CA GLY A 47 5.82 6.68 -18.43
C GLY A 47 6.15 6.17 -17.01
N TYR A 48 6.26 7.09 -16.05
CA TYR A 48 6.37 6.76 -14.62
C TYR A 48 5.11 6.05 -14.12
N LYS A 49 5.28 4.97 -13.33
CA LYS A 49 4.18 4.33 -12.61
C LYS A 49 4.60 3.94 -11.19
N ALA A 50 3.73 4.19 -10.22
CA ALA A 50 3.96 3.76 -8.84
C ALA A 50 2.72 3.14 -8.21
N LEU A 51 2.93 2.06 -7.46
CA LEU A 51 1.96 1.50 -6.52
C LEU A 51 2.26 1.99 -5.11
N VAL A 52 1.24 2.37 -4.38
CA VAL A 52 1.32 2.71 -2.95
C VAL A 52 0.37 1.80 -2.18
N CYS A 53 0.94 0.84 -1.47
CA CYS A 53 0.20 -0.04 -0.57
C CYS A 53 0.00 0.64 0.78
N VAL A 54 -1.24 0.81 1.20
CA VAL A 54 -1.63 1.27 2.54
C VAL A 54 -2.16 0.06 3.30
N TYR A 55 -1.33 -0.48 4.19
CA TYR A 55 -1.68 -1.64 4.99
C TYR A 55 -2.36 -1.22 6.30
N LEU A 56 -3.59 -1.68 6.50
CA LEU A 56 -4.42 -1.39 7.67
C LEU A 56 -4.31 -2.56 8.64
N SER A 57 -3.31 -2.51 9.53
CA SER A 57 -2.95 -3.63 10.41
C SER A 57 -3.90 -3.76 11.60
N GLY A 58 -4.44 -4.97 11.79
CA GLY A 58 -5.35 -5.33 12.88
C GLY A 58 -6.72 -5.81 12.43
N GLY A 59 -6.97 -5.88 11.11
CA GLY A 59 -8.28 -6.26 10.58
C GLY A 59 -9.28 -5.09 10.59
N SER A 60 -9.28 -4.32 9.51
CA SER A 60 -10.12 -3.12 9.40
C SER A 60 -11.61 -3.47 9.26
N ASP A 61 -12.46 -2.95 10.14
CA ASP A 61 -13.92 -3.03 10.00
C ASP A 61 -14.41 -2.12 8.85
N SER A 62 -14.30 -2.62 7.64
CA SER A 62 -14.65 -1.89 6.44
C SER A 62 -16.17 -1.68 6.26
N PHE A 63 -16.99 -2.49 6.94
CA PHE A 63 -18.46 -2.34 6.92
C PHE A 63 -18.96 -1.19 7.79
N ASN A 64 -18.10 -0.57 8.61
CA ASN A 64 -18.31 0.75 9.19
C ASN A 64 -17.62 1.87 8.38
N GLY A 65 -16.90 1.54 7.31
CA GLY A 65 -16.33 2.50 6.37
C GLY A 65 -17.30 2.87 5.24
N LEU A 66 -17.74 1.88 4.45
CA LEU A 66 -18.74 2.00 3.39
C LEU A 66 -20.01 1.25 3.82
N ILE A 67 -21.13 1.96 3.95
CA ILE A 67 -22.34 1.50 4.61
C ILE A 67 -23.53 1.65 3.66
N PRO A 68 -24.42 0.63 3.51
CA PRO A 68 -25.70 0.82 2.81
C PRO A 68 -26.53 1.92 3.48
N SER A 69 -27.05 2.84 2.70
CA SER A 69 -27.78 4.00 3.21
C SER A 69 -29.27 4.03 2.84
N ASP A 70 -29.74 3.13 1.97
CA ASP A 70 -31.17 2.93 1.79
C ASP A 70 -31.82 2.24 3.00
N ASN A 71 -33.10 2.52 3.25
CA ASN A 71 -33.78 2.09 4.47
C ASN A 71 -33.75 0.58 4.68
N THR A 72 -33.89 -0.21 3.63
CA THR A 72 -33.98 -1.67 3.74
C THR A 72 -32.65 -2.28 4.18
N ARG A 73 -31.56 -2.00 3.43
CA ARG A 73 -30.24 -2.56 3.73
C ARG A 73 -29.59 -1.89 4.93
N TYR A 74 -29.88 -0.61 5.17
CA TYR A 74 -29.47 0.05 6.41
C TYR A 74 -30.13 -0.59 7.63
N GLY A 75 -31.42 -0.96 7.56
CA GLY A 75 -32.09 -1.70 8.64
C GLY A 75 -31.40 -3.02 8.96
N ILE A 76 -30.99 -3.77 7.94
CA ILE A 76 -30.21 -5.02 8.10
C ILE A 76 -28.85 -4.71 8.74
N TYR A 77 -28.11 -3.72 8.24
CA TYR A 77 -26.85 -3.29 8.81
C TYR A 77 -26.99 -2.91 10.29
N SER A 78 -27.92 -2.03 10.63
CA SER A 78 -28.13 -1.61 12.01
C SER A 78 -28.47 -2.79 12.93
N ALA A 79 -29.35 -3.69 12.49
CA ALA A 79 -29.72 -4.87 13.25
C ALA A 79 -28.51 -5.81 13.47
N SER A 80 -27.69 -6.04 12.45
CA SER A 80 -26.50 -6.89 12.52
C SER A 80 -25.41 -6.31 13.41
N ARG A 81 -25.39 -4.95 13.58
CA ARG A 81 -24.48 -4.22 14.48
C ARG A 81 -24.99 -4.12 15.92
N GLY A 82 -26.14 -4.74 16.24
CA GLY A 82 -26.78 -4.64 17.55
C GLY A 82 -27.44 -3.28 17.81
N GLY A 83 -27.70 -2.50 16.77
CA GLY A 83 -28.25 -1.15 16.83
C GLY A 83 -27.21 -0.05 16.54
N VAL A 84 -27.67 1.20 16.68
CA VAL A 84 -26.84 2.40 16.50
C VAL A 84 -26.06 2.70 17.78
N TYR A 85 -24.76 3.00 17.65
CA TYR A 85 -23.94 3.45 18.77
C TYR A 85 -24.40 4.81 19.31
N THR A 86 -24.62 4.89 20.61
CA THR A 86 -25.11 6.10 21.32
C THR A 86 -24.22 6.49 22.51
N GLY A 87 -22.98 5.99 22.53
CA GLY A 87 -22.04 6.24 23.63
C GLY A 87 -21.94 5.11 24.65
N ALA A 88 -22.80 4.10 24.58
CA ALA A 88 -22.77 2.91 25.44
C ALA A 88 -22.18 1.71 24.69
N ASN A 89 -21.51 0.81 25.41
CA ASN A 89 -20.98 -0.43 24.85
C ASN A 89 -22.11 -1.32 24.30
N GLY A 90 -21.82 -2.10 23.29
CA GLY A 90 -22.71 -3.06 22.66
C GLY A 90 -22.95 -2.75 21.19
N PRO A 91 -23.76 -1.74 20.84
CA PRO A 91 -24.04 -1.39 19.44
C PRO A 91 -22.80 -0.84 18.71
N LEU A 92 -22.61 -1.28 17.46
CA LEU A 92 -21.52 -0.83 16.60
C LEU A 92 -21.99 -0.04 15.37
N GLY A 93 -23.28 0.17 15.19
CA GLY A 93 -23.85 0.83 14.00
C GLY A 93 -23.66 2.34 14.02
N ILE A 94 -23.46 2.92 12.84
CA ILE A 94 -23.42 4.36 12.62
C ILE A 94 -24.83 4.85 12.30
N ALA A 95 -25.28 5.96 12.88
CA ALA A 95 -26.60 6.52 12.61
C ALA A 95 -26.78 6.84 11.12
N GLN A 96 -27.92 6.45 10.52
CA GLN A 96 -28.20 6.63 9.09
C GLN A 96 -28.08 8.10 8.68
N GLY A 97 -28.64 9.01 9.48
CA GLY A 97 -28.61 10.45 9.19
C GLY A 97 -27.22 11.10 9.35
N ALA A 98 -26.24 10.38 9.94
CA ALA A 98 -24.85 10.85 10.02
C ALA A 98 -23.99 10.39 8.84
N LEU A 99 -24.46 9.43 8.04
CA LEU A 99 -23.69 8.91 6.90
C LEU A 99 -23.45 10.00 5.87
N LEU A 100 -22.25 10.05 5.33
CA LEU A 100 -21.87 10.95 4.24
C LEU A 100 -22.28 10.32 2.90
N PRO A 101 -23.27 10.84 2.17
CA PRO A 101 -23.72 10.22 0.93
C PRO A 101 -22.62 10.12 -0.12
N VAL A 102 -22.51 8.95 -0.76
CA VAL A 102 -21.68 8.73 -1.93
C VAL A 102 -22.50 8.17 -3.08
N ASN A 103 -22.33 8.79 -4.24
CA ASN A 103 -22.99 8.35 -5.46
C ASN A 103 -22.13 7.26 -6.10
N LEU A 104 -22.57 6.01 -6.03
CA LEU A 104 -21.84 4.89 -6.62
C LEU A 104 -22.57 4.32 -7.82
N THR A 105 -21.79 3.89 -8.81
CA THR A 105 -22.21 3.10 -9.98
C THR A 105 -21.39 1.83 -10.06
N GLY A 106 -21.86 0.85 -10.78
CA GLY A 106 -21.11 -0.37 -11.07
C GLY A 106 -20.03 -0.15 -12.15
N PRO A 107 -19.27 -1.20 -12.50
CA PRO A 107 -18.27 -1.17 -13.56
C PRO A 107 -18.85 -0.64 -14.87
N GLY A 108 -18.06 0.15 -15.62
CA GLY A 108 -18.53 0.80 -16.85
C GLY A 108 -19.61 1.87 -16.67
N GLY A 109 -19.97 2.25 -15.43
CA GLY A 109 -21.06 3.19 -15.15
C GLY A 109 -22.44 2.52 -15.11
N ALA A 110 -22.50 1.19 -15.04
CA ALA A 110 -23.76 0.48 -14.89
C ALA A 110 -24.49 0.92 -13.61
N ALA A 111 -25.81 1.01 -13.69
CA ALA A 111 -26.62 1.28 -12.50
C ALA A 111 -26.43 0.16 -11.48
N LEU A 112 -26.31 0.51 -10.21
CA LEU A 112 -26.42 -0.47 -9.13
C LEU A 112 -27.87 -1.00 -9.07
N PRO A 113 -28.11 -2.16 -8.43
CA PRO A 113 -29.48 -2.65 -8.23
C PRO A 113 -30.38 -1.54 -7.68
N ALA A 114 -31.63 -1.49 -8.20
CA ALA A 114 -32.57 -0.40 -7.92
C ALA A 114 -32.71 -0.16 -6.39
N GLY A 115 -32.59 1.09 -5.99
CA GLY A 115 -32.68 1.51 -4.59
C GLY A 115 -31.39 1.37 -3.78
N ASN A 116 -30.32 0.76 -4.31
CA ASN A 116 -29.06 0.61 -3.60
C ASN A 116 -28.32 1.94 -3.51
N THR A 117 -28.25 2.51 -2.32
CA THR A 117 -27.46 3.70 -2.00
C THR A 117 -26.46 3.42 -0.90
N TYR A 118 -25.41 4.25 -0.84
CA TYR A 118 -24.32 4.08 0.12
C TYR A 118 -23.92 5.41 0.75
N GLY A 119 -23.34 5.32 1.92
CA GLY A 119 -22.69 6.43 2.60
C GLY A 119 -21.41 6.01 3.28
N LEU A 120 -20.53 6.95 3.50
CA LEU A 120 -19.31 6.73 4.27
C LEU A 120 -19.50 7.14 5.72
N HIS A 121 -18.65 6.59 6.57
CA HIS A 121 -18.53 7.03 7.96
C HIS A 121 -18.31 8.54 8.04
N PRO A 122 -18.91 9.25 9.04
CA PRO A 122 -18.75 10.71 9.20
C PRO A 122 -17.30 11.21 9.25
N ALA A 123 -16.39 10.39 9.76
CA ALA A 123 -14.95 10.69 9.80
C ALA A 123 -14.28 10.84 8.42
N CYS A 124 -14.97 10.48 7.33
CA CYS A 124 -14.49 10.59 5.94
C CYS A 124 -14.88 11.91 5.27
N ALA A 125 -15.35 12.90 6.03
CA ALA A 125 -15.68 14.25 5.54
C ALA A 125 -14.44 15.01 5.06
N ASP A 126 -14.70 16.08 4.29
CA ASP A 126 -13.68 17.07 3.97
C ASP A 126 -13.19 17.76 5.24
N TRP A 127 -12.00 18.30 5.20
CA TRP A 127 -11.33 18.81 6.38
C TRP A 127 -10.49 20.06 6.06
N THR A 128 -10.08 20.78 7.08
CA THR A 128 -9.23 21.96 6.92
C THR A 128 -7.80 21.61 7.36
N SER A 129 -6.86 21.78 6.46
CA SER A 129 -5.43 21.69 6.75
C SER A 129 -4.86 23.06 7.14
N ILE A 130 -3.67 23.03 7.74
CA ILE A 130 -2.89 24.22 8.06
C ILE A 130 -1.45 24.02 7.60
N ASP A 131 -0.89 24.99 6.90
CA ASP A 131 0.54 25.01 6.56
C ASP A 131 1.40 25.61 7.69
N ASP A 132 2.72 25.61 7.52
CA ASP A 132 3.65 26.15 8.53
C ASP A 132 3.56 27.67 8.71
N ASN A 133 2.93 28.38 7.77
CA ASN A 133 2.68 29.83 7.84
C ASN A 133 1.33 30.15 8.48
N GLY A 134 0.56 29.13 8.88
CA GLY A 134 -0.77 29.31 9.45
C GLY A 134 -1.89 29.46 8.43
N ASN A 135 -1.62 29.32 7.13
CA ASN A 135 -2.64 29.38 6.11
C ASN A 135 -3.50 28.12 6.13
N GLN A 136 -4.82 28.33 6.03
CA GLN A 136 -5.79 27.25 6.03
C GLN A 136 -6.23 26.90 4.60
N THR A 137 -6.33 25.60 4.32
CA THR A 137 -6.78 25.08 3.02
C THR A 137 -7.83 23.99 3.23
N ASN A 138 -8.93 24.05 2.49
CA ASN A 138 -9.91 22.98 2.48
C ASN A 138 -9.38 21.79 1.67
N MET A 139 -9.33 20.64 2.31
CA MET A 139 -8.82 19.39 1.76
C MET A 139 -9.94 18.38 1.55
N PRO A 140 -9.92 17.61 0.47
CA PRO A 140 -10.91 16.58 0.24
C PRO A 140 -10.73 15.42 1.23
N GLY A 141 -11.85 14.92 1.76
CA GLY A 141 -11.91 13.61 2.41
C GLY A 141 -12.25 12.50 1.40
N LEU A 142 -12.35 11.27 1.89
CA LEU A 142 -12.71 10.13 1.04
C LEU A 142 -14.08 10.29 0.38
N ARG A 143 -15.02 10.98 1.04
CA ARG A 143 -16.34 11.28 0.45
C ARG A 143 -16.21 12.08 -0.84
N THR A 144 -15.48 13.18 -0.83
CA THR A 144 -15.30 14.04 -1.99
C THR A 144 -14.51 13.34 -3.08
N LEU A 145 -13.41 12.65 -2.74
CA LEU A 145 -12.64 11.88 -3.71
C LEU A 145 -13.46 10.76 -4.37
N SER A 146 -14.33 10.07 -3.60
CA SER A 146 -15.24 9.06 -4.13
C SER A 146 -16.23 9.68 -5.13
N ASN A 147 -16.89 10.77 -4.75
CA ASN A 147 -17.86 11.45 -5.61
C ASN A 147 -17.24 12.10 -6.85
N GLN A 148 -15.94 12.38 -6.82
CA GLN A 148 -15.17 12.87 -7.97
C GLN A 148 -14.62 11.74 -8.86
N GLY A 149 -14.97 10.49 -8.58
CA GLY A 149 -14.51 9.33 -9.37
C GLY A 149 -13.02 9.03 -9.22
N LYS A 150 -12.40 9.40 -8.10
CA LYS A 150 -10.98 9.12 -7.82
C LYS A 150 -10.75 7.86 -7.03
N ILE A 151 -11.83 7.22 -6.57
CA ILE A 151 -11.81 5.99 -5.77
C ILE A 151 -12.69 4.93 -6.43
N ALA A 152 -12.11 3.74 -6.63
CA ALA A 152 -12.82 2.50 -6.87
C ALA A 152 -12.94 1.74 -5.54
N TRP A 153 -14.16 1.40 -5.15
CA TRP A 153 -14.44 0.56 -3.99
C TRP A 153 -14.52 -0.90 -4.44
N LEU A 154 -13.76 -1.78 -3.80
CA LEU A 154 -13.75 -3.22 -4.08
C LEU A 154 -14.52 -3.93 -2.97
N ALA A 155 -15.76 -4.31 -3.27
CA ALA A 155 -16.65 -4.93 -2.30
C ALA A 155 -16.20 -6.34 -1.96
N ASN A 156 -16.34 -6.68 -0.68
CA ASN A 156 -16.20 -8.04 -0.14
C ASN A 156 -14.97 -8.79 -0.68
N THR A 157 -13.82 -8.14 -0.59
CA THR A 157 -12.53 -8.67 -1.04
C THR A 157 -11.83 -9.41 0.11
N GLY A 158 -11.24 -10.55 -0.18
CA GLY A 158 -10.48 -11.32 0.82
C GLY A 158 -9.61 -12.40 0.17
N THR A 159 -8.94 -13.15 1.01
CA THR A 159 -8.14 -14.30 0.57
C THR A 159 -9.07 -15.42 0.10
N LEU A 160 -8.88 -15.88 -1.13
CA LEU A 160 -9.62 -16.99 -1.73
C LEU A 160 -8.67 -17.83 -2.58
N VAL A 161 -8.79 -19.15 -2.55
CA VAL A 161 -8.11 -20.07 -3.46
C VAL A 161 -9.00 -20.35 -4.67
N VAL A 162 -10.28 -20.53 -4.43
CA VAL A 162 -11.35 -20.72 -5.42
C VAL A 162 -12.57 -19.92 -5.01
N PRO A 163 -13.51 -19.61 -5.91
CA PRO A 163 -14.79 -19.02 -5.54
C PRO A 163 -15.52 -19.88 -4.52
N LEU A 164 -15.96 -19.29 -3.42
CA LEU A 164 -16.69 -19.95 -2.34
C LEU A 164 -18.01 -19.23 -2.06
N THR A 165 -19.00 -20.01 -1.67
CA THR A 165 -20.27 -19.54 -1.11
C THR A 165 -20.51 -20.22 0.22
N LYS A 166 -21.47 -19.75 1.00
CA LYS A 166 -21.86 -20.42 2.25
C LYS A 166 -22.25 -21.88 2.03
N ALA A 167 -22.97 -22.17 0.94
CA ALA A 167 -23.40 -23.52 0.59
C ALA A 167 -22.22 -24.43 0.24
N THR A 168 -21.18 -23.91 -0.40
CA THR A 168 -20.01 -24.68 -0.84
C THR A 168 -18.88 -24.69 0.18
N TYR A 169 -18.90 -23.84 1.20
CA TYR A 169 -17.84 -23.72 2.19
C TYR A 169 -17.54 -25.02 2.93
N SER A 170 -18.57 -25.83 3.25
CA SER A 170 -18.39 -27.11 3.94
C SER A 170 -17.85 -28.23 3.04
N ASN A 171 -17.79 -28.02 1.71
CA ASN A 171 -17.28 -29.03 0.79
C ASN A 171 -15.76 -29.22 0.98
N PRO A 172 -15.27 -30.39 1.42
CA PRO A 172 -13.86 -30.65 1.65
C PRO A 172 -13.01 -30.70 0.36
N ALA A 173 -13.65 -30.90 -0.80
CA ALA A 173 -12.97 -30.90 -2.10
C ALA A 173 -12.60 -29.49 -2.60
N LEU A 174 -13.17 -28.43 -2.02
CA LEU A 174 -12.83 -27.06 -2.37
C LEU A 174 -11.76 -26.52 -1.42
N PRO A 175 -10.59 -26.12 -1.94
CA PRO A 175 -9.52 -25.58 -1.11
C PRO A 175 -9.94 -24.25 -0.49
N LYS A 176 -9.51 -24.04 0.74
CA LYS A 176 -9.77 -22.85 1.53
C LYS A 176 -8.45 -22.22 1.98
N PRO A 177 -8.41 -20.90 2.18
CA PRO A 177 -7.25 -20.27 2.80
C PRO A 177 -7.00 -20.90 4.18
N PRO A 178 -5.74 -21.21 4.53
CA PRO A 178 -5.42 -21.76 5.85
C PRO A 178 -5.61 -20.69 6.93
N GLN A 179 -5.89 -21.15 8.16
CA GLN A 179 -5.88 -20.31 9.35
C GLN A 179 -6.70 -19.00 9.19
N LEU A 180 -7.92 -19.10 8.68
CA LEU A 180 -8.86 -17.97 8.69
C LEU A 180 -8.90 -17.36 10.10
N TYR A 181 -8.94 -16.03 10.18
CA TYR A 181 -8.98 -15.27 11.44
C TYR A 181 -7.64 -15.18 12.20
N SER A 182 -6.54 -15.72 11.67
CA SER A 182 -5.20 -15.51 12.21
C SER A 182 -4.54 -14.29 11.54
N HIS A 183 -4.12 -13.29 12.33
CA HIS A 183 -3.42 -12.11 11.79
C HIS A 183 -2.21 -12.50 10.95
N ASN A 184 -1.31 -13.30 11.49
CA ASN A 184 -0.07 -13.66 10.81
C ASN A 184 -0.31 -14.40 9.49
N ASP A 185 -1.21 -15.39 9.51
CA ASP A 185 -1.46 -16.21 8.34
C ASP A 185 -2.19 -15.42 7.26
N GLN A 186 -3.24 -14.68 7.61
CA GLN A 186 -3.98 -13.89 6.64
C GLN A 186 -3.15 -12.71 6.10
N THR A 187 -2.31 -12.06 6.92
CA THR A 187 -1.32 -11.08 6.45
C THR A 187 -0.39 -11.69 5.41
N ASN A 188 0.15 -12.89 5.70
CA ASN A 188 1.02 -13.58 4.77
C ASN A 188 0.33 -13.92 3.46
N LEU A 189 -0.93 -14.38 3.48
CA LEU A 189 -1.71 -14.65 2.27
C LEU A 189 -1.93 -13.38 1.43
N TRP A 190 -2.32 -12.28 2.06
CA TRP A 190 -2.48 -10.99 1.40
C TRP A 190 -1.17 -10.48 0.76
N PHE A 191 -0.05 -10.71 1.44
CA PHE A 191 1.25 -10.26 0.94
C PHE A 191 1.83 -11.16 -0.15
N GLN A 192 1.51 -12.45 -0.14
CA GLN A 192 2.11 -13.42 -1.05
C GLN A 192 1.30 -13.67 -2.32
N GLY A 193 -0.02 -13.49 -2.29
CA GLY A 193 -0.91 -13.85 -3.42
C GLY A 193 -0.92 -15.36 -3.70
N ARG A 194 -0.85 -16.18 -2.63
CA ARG A 194 -0.81 -17.65 -2.73
C ARG A 194 -1.54 -18.29 -1.57
N GLU A 195 -1.96 -19.55 -1.75
CA GLU A 195 -2.65 -20.33 -0.72
C GLU A 195 -1.77 -20.83 0.43
N THR A 196 -0.47 -20.68 0.31
CA THR A 196 0.49 -21.14 1.34
C THR A 196 1.11 -19.96 2.10
N THR A 197 1.16 -20.06 3.42
CA THR A 197 1.75 -19.01 4.28
C THR A 197 3.28 -19.00 4.28
N ASN A 198 3.95 -20.00 3.71
CA ASN A 198 5.40 -20.22 3.81
C ASN A 198 6.18 -19.92 2.53
N PHE A 199 5.60 -19.20 1.59
CA PHE A 199 6.24 -18.96 0.29
C PHE A 199 7.50 -18.07 0.37
N GLY A 200 7.62 -17.20 1.36
CA GLY A 200 8.82 -16.38 1.59
C GLY A 200 8.88 -15.07 0.81
N TYR A 201 8.21 -14.95 -0.33
CA TYR A 201 8.21 -13.76 -1.19
C TYR A 201 6.82 -13.13 -1.27
N GLY A 202 6.78 -11.80 -1.45
CA GLY A 202 5.54 -11.08 -1.65
C GLY A 202 5.26 -10.80 -3.13
N TRP A 203 3.98 -10.60 -3.49
CA TRP A 203 3.62 -10.31 -4.88
C TRP A 203 4.17 -8.94 -5.35
N GLY A 204 4.26 -7.94 -4.46
CA GLY A 204 4.92 -6.66 -4.77
C GLY A 204 6.41 -6.83 -5.04
N GLY A 205 7.10 -7.70 -4.29
CA GLY A 205 8.49 -8.07 -4.53
C GLY A 205 8.68 -8.80 -5.86
N GLN A 206 7.79 -9.75 -6.18
CA GLN A 206 7.83 -10.47 -7.47
C GLN A 206 7.56 -9.54 -8.67
N VAL A 207 6.63 -8.57 -8.54
CA VAL A 207 6.42 -7.53 -9.55
C VAL A 207 7.69 -6.71 -9.74
N ALA A 208 8.36 -6.33 -8.64
CA ALA A 208 9.61 -5.59 -8.71
C ALA A 208 10.74 -6.40 -9.34
N ASP A 209 10.88 -7.70 -9.05
CA ASP A 209 11.85 -8.59 -9.70
C ASP A 209 11.73 -8.58 -11.24
N LEU A 210 10.50 -8.40 -11.76
CA LEU A 210 10.22 -8.38 -13.18
C LEU A 210 10.41 -7.01 -13.84
N LEU A 211 10.39 -5.92 -13.06
CA LEU A 211 10.37 -4.54 -13.57
C LEU A 211 11.56 -3.69 -13.14
N PHE A 212 12.38 -4.12 -12.18
CA PHE A 212 13.42 -3.25 -11.58
C PHE A 212 14.45 -2.73 -12.59
N SER A 213 14.70 -3.45 -13.68
CA SER A 213 15.61 -3.04 -14.74
C SER A 213 15.13 -1.82 -15.53
N GLN A 214 13.90 -1.37 -15.33
CA GLN A 214 13.39 -0.13 -15.92
C GLN A 214 13.89 1.12 -15.19
N ASN A 215 14.32 0.99 -13.92
CA ASN A 215 14.92 2.10 -13.19
C ASN A 215 16.37 2.32 -13.61
N THR A 216 16.80 3.57 -13.58
CA THR A 216 18.13 4.01 -13.98
C THR A 216 18.92 4.50 -12.76
N PRO A 217 20.25 4.69 -12.87
CA PRO A 217 21.03 5.26 -11.79
C PRO A 217 20.56 6.65 -11.38
N ILE A 218 20.75 6.98 -10.10
CA ILE A 218 20.58 8.31 -9.54
C ILE A 218 21.50 9.28 -10.29
N VAL A 219 20.95 10.41 -10.70
CA VAL A 219 21.70 11.41 -11.48
C VAL A 219 22.90 11.93 -10.70
N GLY A 220 24.07 11.93 -11.34
CA GLY A 220 25.30 12.48 -10.77
C GLY A 220 26.07 11.55 -9.82
N THR A 221 25.64 10.29 -9.63
CA THR A 221 26.38 9.35 -8.78
C THR A 221 27.52 8.66 -9.53
N SER A 222 28.68 8.52 -8.86
CA SER A 222 29.85 7.79 -9.36
C SER A 222 30.52 7.05 -8.21
N PRO A 223 30.52 5.70 -8.17
CA PRO A 223 29.91 4.79 -9.15
C PRO A 223 28.38 4.94 -9.26
N PRO A 224 27.76 4.48 -10.35
CA PRO A 224 26.31 4.56 -10.53
C PRO A 224 25.55 3.82 -9.43
N LEU A 225 24.64 4.52 -8.72
CA LEU A 225 23.77 3.96 -7.70
C LEU A 225 22.34 3.87 -8.23
N ILE A 226 21.70 2.73 -8.06
CA ILE A 226 20.29 2.52 -8.41
C ILE A 226 19.47 2.45 -7.14
N MET A 227 18.48 3.33 -7.02
CA MET A 227 17.52 3.29 -5.92
C MET A 227 16.63 2.05 -6.07
N PRO A 228 16.41 1.26 -5.02
CA PRO A 228 15.48 0.14 -5.06
C PRO A 228 14.08 0.59 -5.48
N MET A 229 13.41 -0.25 -6.30
CA MET A 229 12.02 -0.02 -6.69
C MET A 229 11.08 -0.05 -5.50
N ASN A 230 11.33 -0.96 -4.55
CA ASN A 230 10.53 -1.17 -3.36
C ASN A 230 11.06 -0.32 -2.21
N VAL A 231 10.21 0.58 -1.69
CA VAL A 231 10.53 1.45 -0.54
C VAL A 231 9.46 1.28 0.54
N SER A 232 9.90 1.00 1.76
CA SER A 232 9.02 0.85 2.92
C SER A 232 9.24 1.97 3.93
N PHE A 233 8.15 2.56 4.40
CA PHE A 233 8.10 3.49 5.53
C PHE A 233 7.55 2.84 6.81
N SER A 234 7.31 1.53 6.76
CA SER A 234 6.75 0.77 7.89
C SER A 234 7.56 -0.48 8.20
N GLY A 235 8.87 -0.35 8.16
CA GLY A 235 9.79 -1.44 8.48
C GLY A 235 9.78 -2.58 7.45
N SER A 236 10.28 -3.73 7.86
CA SER A 236 10.34 -4.92 7.01
C SER A 236 8.96 -5.53 6.83
N ASN A 237 8.60 -5.83 5.58
CA ASN A 237 7.35 -6.49 5.24
C ASN A 237 7.57 -7.51 4.13
N ARG A 238 6.82 -8.61 4.17
CA ARG A 238 6.95 -9.68 3.18
C ARG A 238 6.39 -9.29 1.81
N PHE A 239 5.41 -8.38 1.75
CA PHE A 239 4.80 -7.91 0.51
C PHE A 239 5.84 -7.44 -0.52
N GLN A 240 6.87 -6.72 -0.06
CA GLN A 240 7.89 -6.14 -0.93
C GLN A 240 9.14 -7.01 -1.13
N VAL A 241 9.23 -8.19 -0.50
CA VAL A 241 10.36 -9.10 -0.66
C VAL A 241 10.21 -9.91 -1.94
N GLY A 242 11.10 -9.73 -2.88
CA GLY A 242 11.25 -10.55 -4.08
C GLY A 242 12.35 -11.60 -3.94
N THR A 243 12.64 -12.28 -5.03
CA THR A 243 13.77 -13.23 -5.10
C THR A 243 15.10 -12.52 -5.28
N GLN A 244 15.10 -11.31 -5.82
CA GLN A 244 16.28 -10.47 -6.08
C GLN A 244 16.13 -9.09 -5.44
N VAL A 245 14.92 -8.53 -5.43
CA VAL A 245 14.63 -7.22 -4.88
C VAL A 245 14.23 -7.34 -3.42
N VAL A 246 14.86 -6.57 -2.56
CA VAL A 246 14.48 -6.37 -1.15
C VAL A 246 14.05 -4.92 -0.95
N PRO A 247 13.12 -4.63 -0.02
CA PRO A 247 12.68 -3.27 0.23
C PRO A 247 13.79 -2.43 0.87
N TYR A 248 13.92 -1.20 0.40
CA TYR A 248 14.68 -0.17 1.09
C TYR A 248 13.79 0.45 2.17
N GLN A 249 14.25 0.41 3.41
CA GLN A 249 13.49 0.93 4.55
C GLN A 249 13.90 2.37 4.85
N MET A 250 12.92 3.24 4.99
CA MET A 250 13.10 4.65 5.33
C MET A 250 12.22 5.04 6.51
N SER A 251 12.62 6.05 7.26
CA SER A 251 11.78 6.71 8.26
C SER A 251 11.00 7.87 7.62
N SER A 252 9.79 8.13 8.13
CA SER A 252 9.02 9.34 7.80
C SER A 252 9.45 10.57 8.58
N CYS A 253 10.25 10.40 9.61
CA CYS A 253 10.79 11.46 10.47
C CYS A 253 9.80 12.35 11.23
N GLY A 254 8.52 12.00 11.27
CA GLY A 254 7.55 12.71 12.10
C GLY A 254 7.25 14.17 11.71
N ASP A 255 7.93 14.73 10.71
CA ASP A 255 7.65 16.05 10.15
C ASP A 255 7.52 15.99 8.63
N PRO A 256 6.29 16.03 8.11
CA PRO A 256 6.05 15.97 6.68
C PRO A 256 6.59 17.21 5.93
N ASN A 257 6.88 18.31 6.61
CA ASN A 257 7.21 19.58 5.97
C ASN A 257 8.70 19.97 6.05
N GLY A 258 9.52 19.35 6.88
CA GLY A 258 10.89 19.82 7.06
C GLY A 258 11.90 18.88 7.68
N GLY A 259 11.48 17.75 8.24
CA GLY A 259 12.39 16.82 8.91
C GLY A 259 13.40 16.16 7.96
N ASN A 260 14.56 15.80 8.47
CA ASN A 260 15.53 15.01 7.72
C ASN A 260 15.02 13.56 7.57
N PRO A 261 14.67 13.11 6.33
CA PRO A 261 14.10 11.79 6.09
C PRO A 261 15.07 10.64 6.37
N PHE A 262 16.33 10.93 6.64
CA PHE A 262 17.39 9.95 6.87
C PHE A 262 17.81 9.85 8.33
N ALA A 263 17.31 10.72 9.23
CA ALA A 263 17.56 10.60 10.64
C ALA A 263 17.02 9.26 11.16
N GLY A 264 17.91 8.37 11.55
CA GLY A 264 17.58 7.05 12.09
C GLY A 264 17.40 5.91 11.10
N SER A 265 17.56 6.12 9.77
CA SER A 265 17.28 5.08 8.78
C SER A 265 18.41 4.07 8.55
N ILE A 266 19.63 4.30 8.99
CA ILE A 266 20.77 3.51 8.51
C ILE A 266 21.43 2.60 9.53
N VAL A 267 21.45 2.89 10.80
CA VAL A 267 22.05 1.98 11.81
C VAL A 267 21.41 2.21 13.19
N GLY A 268 20.57 1.30 13.64
CA GLY A 268 20.26 0.93 15.03
C GLY A 268 20.21 2.00 16.15
N SER A 269 20.25 3.28 15.84
CA SER A 269 20.13 4.34 16.82
C SER A 269 18.66 4.61 17.10
N SER A 270 18.31 4.57 18.37
CA SER A 270 17.01 4.93 18.92
C SER A 270 16.41 6.16 18.22
N PHE A 271 15.17 6.07 17.82
CA PHE A 271 14.32 7.05 17.16
C PHE A 271 14.06 8.34 17.95
N ALA A 272 15.06 8.87 18.63
CA ALA A 272 14.97 10.11 19.36
C ALA A 272 15.35 11.28 18.45
N ASN A 273 14.32 11.97 17.99
CA ASN A 273 14.35 13.31 17.39
C ASN A 273 14.88 13.42 15.96
N CYS A 274 13.97 13.40 15.01
CA CYS A 274 14.18 13.98 13.68
C CYS A 274 14.37 15.51 13.69
N SER A 275 14.44 16.15 14.85
CA SER A 275 14.73 17.56 15.02
C SER A 275 16.22 17.80 14.79
N GLY A 276 16.54 18.54 13.77
CA GLY A 276 17.78 18.90 13.12
C GLY A 276 19.02 19.29 13.94
N SER A 277 19.26 18.72 15.09
CA SER A 277 20.46 18.98 15.88
C SER A 277 21.36 17.77 16.14
N ASP A 278 20.98 16.59 15.71
CA ASP A 278 21.80 15.41 15.95
C ASP A 278 22.83 15.20 14.84
N SER A 279 24.09 15.19 15.26
CA SER A 279 25.30 15.02 14.45
C SER A 279 25.38 13.67 13.68
N LEU A 280 24.41 12.78 13.84
CA LEU A 280 24.26 11.53 13.08
C LEU A 280 23.69 11.76 11.67
N ASN A 281 23.30 12.98 11.32
CA ASN A 281 22.77 13.36 10.01
C ASN A 281 23.81 13.41 8.89
N ASN A 282 25.07 13.18 9.20
CA ASN A 282 26.20 13.30 8.28
C ASN A 282 27.01 12.01 8.22
N PHE A 283 26.36 10.86 7.92
CA PHE A 283 27.15 9.76 7.38
C PHE A 283 27.63 10.19 6.00
N ALA A 284 28.84 10.70 5.97
CA ALA A 284 29.51 10.94 4.70
C ALA A 284 29.68 9.61 3.96
N PRO A 285 29.43 9.55 2.64
CA PRO A 285 29.82 8.39 1.84
C PRO A 285 31.26 8.01 2.20
N CYS A 286 31.58 6.72 2.26
CA CYS A 286 32.92 6.27 2.65
C CYS A 286 34.06 6.94 1.86
N ALA A 287 33.78 7.39 0.64
CA ALA A 287 34.70 8.17 -0.19
C ALA A 287 34.97 9.60 0.33
N SER A 288 34.11 10.14 1.19
CA SER A 288 34.19 11.51 1.72
C SER A 288 34.11 11.59 3.23
N ALA A 289 34.22 10.44 3.93
CA ALA A 289 34.17 10.39 5.39
C ALA A 289 35.34 11.17 6.01
N THR A 290 35.04 12.13 6.87
CA THR A 290 36.02 12.96 7.58
C THR A 290 35.95 12.81 9.09
N GLN A 291 34.83 12.31 9.61
CA GLN A 291 34.63 12.06 11.04
C GLN A 291 35.27 10.72 11.42
N GLN A 292 35.84 10.67 12.61
CA GLN A 292 36.60 9.51 13.10
C GLN A 292 35.71 8.24 13.22
N GLU A 293 34.43 8.44 13.55
CA GLU A 293 33.44 7.38 13.67
C GLU A 293 33.04 6.82 12.29
N ASP A 294 32.87 7.69 11.30
CA ASP A 294 32.60 7.31 9.90
C ASP A 294 33.79 6.57 9.30
N LEU A 295 35.01 7.03 9.57
CA LEU A 295 36.24 6.38 9.13
C LEU A 295 36.40 4.99 9.76
N ALA A 296 36.07 4.85 11.04
CA ALA A 296 36.11 3.57 11.73
C ALA A 296 35.07 2.60 11.17
N LEU A 297 33.84 3.07 10.94
CA LEU A 297 32.78 2.27 10.31
C LEU A 297 33.17 1.87 8.88
N CYS A 298 33.64 2.80 8.07
CA CYS A 298 34.10 2.54 6.71
C CYS A 298 35.27 1.56 6.66
N SER A 299 36.18 1.63 7.65
CA SER A 299 37.27 0.66 7.80
C SER A 299 36.76 -0.74 8.12
N LEU A 300 35.79 -0.86 9.04
CA LEU A 300 35.13 -2.12 9.36
C LEU A 300 34.40 -2.72 8.13
N LEU A 301 33.74 -1.87 7.35
CA LEU A 301 33.07 -2.26 6.11
C LEU A 301 34.06 -2.61 4.98
N GLY A 302 35.33 -2.19 5.09
CA GLY A 302 36.41 -2.53 4.16
C GLY A 302 37.21 -3.78 4.53
N ALA A 303 37.03 -4.31 5.75
CA ALA A 303 37.75 -5.48 6.21
C ALA A 303 37.32 -6.75 5.43
N SER A 304 38.30 -7.48 4.90
CA SER A 304 38.06 -8.77 4.27
C SER A 304 37.84 -9.84 5.33
N GLY A 305 36.68 -10.43 5.35
CA GLY A 305 36.31 -11.52 6.23
C GLY A 305 35.86 -12.74 5.41
N ASN A 306 35.06 -13.59 6.02
CA ASN A 306 34.37 -14.62 5.27
C ASN A 306 33.30 -14.00 4.32
N LEU A 307 32.76 -14.82 3.42
CA LEU A 307 31.79 -14.36 2.40
C LEU A 307 30.61 -13.58 2.99
N PHE A 308 30.07 -14.03 4.13
CA PHE A 308 28.95 -13.35 4.79
C PHE A 308 29.33 -11.96 5.31
N GLN A 309 30.52 -11.82 5.90
CA GLN A 309 31.02 -10.52 6.37
C GLN A 309 31.24 -9.56 5.19
N THR A 310 31.79 -10.05 4.09
CA THR A 310 32.02 -9.28 2.87
C THR A 310 30.70 -8.81 2.26
N GLU A 311 29.71 -9.69 2.12
CA GLU A 311 28.39 -9.32 1.57
C GLU A 311 27.60 -8.39 2.50
N HIS A 312 27.69 -8.61 3.82
CA HIS A 312 27.08 -7.70 4.80
C HIS A 312 27.71 -6.31 4.72
N ALA A 313 29.02 -6.22 4.70
CA ALA A 313 29.75 -4.96 4.55
C ALA A 313 29.42 -4.25 3.24
N ALA A 314 29.34 -4.99 2.12
CA ALA A 314 28.95 -4.43 0.82
C ALA A 314 27.51 -3.90 0.83
N THR A 315 26.59 -4.59 1.49
CA THR A 315 25.20 -4.18 1.64
C THR A 315 25.09 -2.91 2.48
N MET A 316 25.79 -2.85 3.63
CA MET A 316 25.80 -1.67 4.48
C MET A 316 26.41 -0.46 3.77
N ARG A 317 27.53 -0.63 3.09
CA ARG A 317 28.16 0.44 2.28
C ARG A 317 27.22 0.98 1.23
N ARG A 318 26.56 0.10 0.48
CA ARG A 318 25.58 0.50 -0.54
C ARG A 318 24.41 1.27 0.06
N ALA A 319 23.92 0.88 1.24
CA ALA A 319 22.87 1.60 1.94
C ALA A 319 23.31 3.01 2.37
N MET A 320 24.54 3.17 2.85
CA MET A 320 25.12 4.47 3.22
C MET A 320 25.32 5.37 1.99
N ASP A 321 25.90 4.83 0.91
CA ASP A 321 26.11 5.57 -0.35
C ASP A 321 24.77 6.04 -0.93
N LEU A 322 23.75 5.16 -0.92
CA LEU A 322 22.41 5.48 -1.37
C LEU A 322 21.77 6.59 -0.53
N ALA A 323 21.87 6.51 0.80
CA ALA A 323 21.36 7.56 1.69
C ALA A 323 22.04 8.92 1.43
N GLY A 324 23.37 8.94 1.28
CA GLY A 324 24.11 10.15 0.93
C GLY A 324 23.69 10.75 -0.41
N ALA A 325 23.52 9.91 -1.44
CA ALA A 325 23.04 10.34 -2.76
C ALA A 325 21.60 10.88 -2.72
N MET A 326 20.74 10.32 -1.88
CA MET A 326 19.36 10.77 -1.72
C MET A 326 19.27 12.04 -0.87
N ALA A 327 20.13 12.20 0.15
CA ALA A 327 20.11 13.34 1.07
C ALA A 327 20.19 14.68 0.31
N SER A 328 21.09 14.79 -0.66
CA SER A 328 21.24 16.01 -1.49
C SER A 328 19.97 16.39 -2.24
N ASN A 329 19.16 15.41 -2.63
CA ASN A 329 17.90 15.61 -3.34
C ASN A 329 16.71 15.92 -2.42
N LEU A 330 16.79 15.52 -1.15
CA LEU A 330 15.67 15.63 -0.21
C LEU A 330 15.86 16.73 0.84
N THR A 331 17.08 17.24 1.02
CA THR A 331 17.41 18.21 2.10
C THR A 331 18.08 19.50 1.62
N GLY A 332 18.29 19.70 0.32
CA GLY A 332 18.94 20.90 -0.23
C GLY A 332 18.25 22.22 0.17
N THR A 333 18.95 23.36 0.06
CA THR A 333 18.37 24.69 0.32
C THR A 333 18.47 25.54 -0.97
N PRO A 334 17.36 25.89 -1.64
CA PRO A 334 15.98 25.46 -1.30
C PRO A 334 15.79 23.95 -1.50
N ASN A 335 14.98 23.32 -0.65
CA ASN A 335 14.73 21.89 -0.72
C ASN A 335 13.81 21.57 -1.93
N PRO A 336 14.32 20.89 -2.99
CA PRO A 336 13.55 20.68 -4.20
C PRO A 336 12.41 19.67 -4.05
N SER A 337 12.44 18.87 -2.97
CA SER A 337 11.42 17.85 -2.70
C SER A 337 10.22 18.37 -1.93
N LEU A 338 10.26 19.59 -1.36
CA LEU A 338 9.15 20.14 -0.59
C LEU A 338 7.91 20.31 -1.45
N LEU A 339 6.77 20.02 -0.83
CA LEU A 339 5.43 20.14 -1.41
C LEU A 339 4.75 21.38 -0.82
N THR A 340 3.85 21.99 -1.59
CA THR A 340 2.98 23.05 -1.10
C THR A 340 1.71 22.47 -0.47
N THR A 341 1.32 21.26 -0.88
CA THR A 341 0.18 20.55 -0.29
C THR A 341 0.45 20.20 1.16
N PRO A 342 -0.37 20.67 2.12
CA PRO A 342 -0.19 20.38 3.53
C PRO A 342 -0.69 18.97 3.86
N PHE A 343 0.01 18.31 4.79
CA PHE A 343 -0.37 17.01 5.36
C PHE A 343 -0.82 17.11 6.82
N ARG A 344 -0.92 18.31 7.34
CA ARG A 344 -1.20 18.62 8.74
C ARG A 344 -2.60 19.17 8.89
N ALA A 345 -3.40 18.59 9.78
CA ALA A 345 -4.71 19.13 10.12
C ALA A 345 -4.60 20.38 10.99
N LEU A 346 -5.49 21.36 10.77
CA LEU A 346 -5.79 22.37 11.77
C LEU A 346 -6.28 21.65 13.03
N ALA A 347 -5.81 22.08 14.21
CA ALA A 347 -6.11 21.40 15.49
C ALA A 347 -7.57 20.94 15.57
N ASP A 348 -7.77 19.67 15.85
CA ASP A 348 -9.01 18.95 15.64
C ASP A 348 -10.14 19.33 16.59
N ASN A 349 -10.72 20.49 16.42
CA ASN A 349 -11.97 20.89 17.06
C ASN A 349 -13.18 20.84 16.11
N GLN A 350 -13.05 20.19 14.95
CA GLN A 350 -14.21 19.99 14.09
C GLN A 350 -15.08 18.85 14.65
N ALA A 351 -16.14 19.23 15.33
CA ALA A 351 -17.22 18.32 15.67
C ALA A 351 -17.83 17.77 14.37
N VAL A 352 -17.58 16.52 14.08
CA VAL A 352 -18.38 15.78 13.10
C VAL A 352 -19.68 15.40 13.80
N ALA A 353 -20.83 15.61 13.16
CA ALA A 353 -22.14 15.40 13.77
C ALA A 353 -22.22 14.07 14.54
N GLY A 354 -22.38 14.14 15.86
CA GLY A 354 -22.49 13.00 16.74
C GLY A 354 -21.18 12.39 17.26
N TYR A 355 -20.01 12.87 16.80
CA TYR A 355 -18.70 12.42 17.27
C TYR A 355 -17.86 13.63 17.70
N ASN A 356 -17.50 13.65 18.98
CA ASN A 356 -16.56 14.64 19.50
C ASN A 356 -15.14 14.11 19.24
N LEU A 357 -14.62 14.36 18.04
CA LEU A 357 -13.33 13.83 17.61
C LEU A 357 -12.21 14.63 18.29
N ALA A 358 -11.62 14.06 19.33
CA ALA A 358 -10.48 14.63 20.02
C ALA A 358 -9.29 14.89 19.07
N ALA A 359 -8.46 15.86 19.42
CA ALA A 359 -7.27 16.22 18.66
C ALA A 359 -6.44 14.98 18.26
N ASP A 360 -6.17 14.82 16.97
CA ASP A 360 -5.68 13.56 16.39
C ASP A 360 -4.21 13.30 16.67
N GLY A 361 -3.50 14.26 17.24
CA GLY A 361 -2.05 14.17 17.38
C GLY A 361 -1.37 13.91 16.03
N ASN A 362 -0.19 13.31 16.06
CA ASN A 362 0.54 12.97 14.83
C ASN A 362 -0.17 11.86 14.04
N ASN A 363 -0.48 12.13 12.78
CA ASN A 363 -1.00 11.13 11.85
C ASN A 363 0.18 10.46 11.13
N SER A 364 0.68 9.35 11.68
CA SER A 364 1.83 8.63 11.12
C SER A 364 1.63 8.18 9.66
N LEU A 365 0.40 7.91 9.22
CA LEU A 365 0.12 7.60 7.82
C LEU A 365 0.30 8.83 6.92
N ALA A 366 -0.10 10.02 7.38
CA ALA A 366 0.11 11.25 6.63
C ALA A 366 1.61 11.57 6.48
N GLU A 367 2.40 11.37 7.53
CA GLU A 367 3.86 11.53 7.50
C GLU A 367 4.51 10.57 6.49
N GLN A 368 4.16 9.30 6.53
CA GLN A 368 4.65 8.29 5.58
C GLN A 368 4.29 8.68 4.13
N LEU A 369 3.03 9.05 3.88
CA LEU A 369 2.57 9.45 2.54
C LEU A 369 3.19 10.76 2.06
N ALA A 370 3.48 11.71 2.95
CA ALA A 370 4.22 12.91 2.59
C ALA A 370 5.64 12.57 2.09
N MET A 371 6.32 11.63 2.75
CA MET A 371 7.63 11.17 2.28
C MET A 371 7.55 10.40 0.96
N VAL A 372 6.53 9.57 0.76
CA VAL A 372 6.27 8.93 -0.54
C VAL A 372 6.11 10.00 -1.62
N ALA A 373 5.31 11.05 -1.37
CA ALA A 373 5.10 12.14 -2.33
C ALA A 373 6.40 12.90 -2.65
N ARG A 374 7.26 13.15 -1.65
CA ARG A 374 8.59 13.76 -1.84
C ARG A 374 9.49 12.91 -2.73
N LEU A 375 9.54 11.59 -2.52
CA LEU A 375 10.29 10.68 -3.40
C LEU A 375 9.74 10.68 -4.83
N ILE A 376 8.42 10.68 -4.99
CA ILE A 376 7.77 10.78 -6.29
C ILE A 376 8.12 12.11 -6.98
N LYS A 377 8.18 13.23 -6.23
CA LYS A 377 8.58 14.52 -6.77
C LYS A 377 10.00 14.48 -7.34
N MET A 378 10.89 13.76 -6.67
CA MET A 378 12.30 13.61 -7.07
C MET A 378 12.56 12.41 -8.00
N ARG A 379 11.53 11.74 -8.51
CA ARG A 379 11.64 10.50 -9.31
C ARG A 379 12.66 10.57 -10.45
N SER A 380 12.69 11.68 -11.17
CA SER A 380 13.59 11.85 -12.32
C SER A 380 15.06 11.90 -11.88
N GLN A 381 15.36 12.63 -10.80
CA GLN A 381 16.71 12.74 -10.23
C GLN A 381 17.15 11.41 -9.61
N LEU A 382 16.20 10.68 -9.04
CA LEU A 382 16.43 9.36 -8.43
C LEU A 382 16.43 8.22 -9.47
N GLY A 383 16.27 8.53 -10.76
CA GLY A 383 16.27 7.54 -11.84
C GLY A 383 15.09 6.57 -11.80
N GLN A 384 13.95 6.98 -11.19
CA GLN A 384 12.82 6.10 -10.98
C GLN A 384 11.80 6.21 -12.10
N THR A 385 11.48 5.10 -12.72
CA THR A 385 10.36 4.93 -13.66
C THR A 385 9.29 4.01 -13.08
N ARG A 386 9.65 3.15 -12.14
CA ARG A 386 8.75 2.24 -11.43
C ARG A 386 9.05 2.25 -9.93
N ASN A 387 8.00 2.37 -9.11
CA ASN A 387 8.10 2.25 -7.65
C ASN A 387 6.97 1.41 -7.07
N ILE A 388 7.26 0.75 -5.95
CA ILE A 388 6.27 0.12 -5.07
C ILE A 388 6.57 0.61 -3.65
N PHE A 389 5.68 1.43 -3.11
CA PHE A 389 5.78 1.96 -1.75
C PHE A 389 4.89 1.16 -0.80
N PHE A 390 5.37 1.00 0.43
CA PHE A 390 4.61 0.39 1.51
C PHE A 390 4.55 1.33 2.70
N VAL A 391 3.32 1.64 3.11
CA VAL A 391 3.00 2.44 4.29
C VAL A 391 1.96 1.69 5.12
N SER A 392 1.89 1.93 6.42
CA SER A 392 0.90 1.27 7.26
C SER A 392 0.31 2.17 8.34
N LEU A 393 -0.91 1.81 8.74
CA LEU A 393 -1.58 2.35 9.92
C LEU A 393 -2.08 1.16 10.74
N GLY A 394 -1.62 1.05 11.99
CA GLY A 394 -2.07 0.03 12.94
C GLY A 394 -3.23 0.51 13.80
N GLY A 395 -3.71 -0.39 14.67
CA GLY A 395 -4.75 -0.11 15.65
C GLY A 395 -6.15 -0.59 15.25
N PHE A 396 -6.28 -1.34 14.16
CA PHE A 396 -7.57 -1.87 13.69
C PHE A 396 -8.02 -3.13 14.42
N ASP A 397 -7.20 -3.69 15.31
CA ASP A 397 -7.58 -4.84 16.14
C ASP A 397 -8.48 -4.41 17.30
N THR A 398 -9.68 -3.95 16.96
CA THR A 398 -10.65 -3.31 17.86
C THR A 398 -11.56 -4.31 18.56
N HIS A 399 -10.97 -5.24 19.32
CA HIS A 399 -11.74 -6.14 20.20
C HIS A 399 -12.45 -5.40 21.34
N ALA A 400 -11.95 -4.23 21.69
CA ALA A 400 -12.53 -3.33 22.69
C ALA A 400 -12.45 -1.89 22.25
N ALA A 401 -13.30 -1.03 22.80
CA ALA A 401 -13.34 0.42 22.53
C ALA A 401 -13.34 0.76 21.02
N GLN A 402 -14.09 0.00 20.23
CA GLN A 402 -14.12 0.21 18.76
C GLN A 402 -14.79 1.53 18.40
N MET A 403 -15.89 1.87 19.03
CA MET A 403 -16.76 2.97 18.63
C MET A 403 -16.42 4.35 19.24
N PRO A 404 -15.75 4.46 20.41
CA PRO A 404 -15.31 5.77 20.91
C PRO A 404 -14.40 6.52 19.94
N ASP A 405 -14.33 7.83 20.09
CA ASP A 405 -13.59 8.74 19.18
C ASP A 405 -12.12 8.38 18.99
N ASN A 406 -11.49 7.74 19.96
CA ASN A 406 -10.11 7.26 19.88
C ASN A 406 -9.98 5.86 19.24
N GLY A 407 -11.08 5.19 18.94
CA GLY A 407 -11.14 3.91 18.25
C GLY A 407 -11.17 4.03 16.73
N GLN A 408 -12.05 3.26 16.09
CA GLN A 408 -12.19 3.21 14.64
C GLN A 408 -12.51 4.59 14.00
N PRO A 409 -13.35 5.47 14.57
CA PRO A 409 -13.60 6.79 14.00
C PRO A 409 -12.31 7.60 13.76
N ARG A 410 -11.36 7.57 14.72
CA ARG A 410 -10.05 8.21 14.56
C ARG A 410 -9.23 7.59 13.44
N LEU A 411 -9.22 6.26 13.34
CA LEU A 411 -8.46 5.56 12.30
C LEU A 411 -8.99 5.89 10.90
N LEU A 412 -10.31 5.90 10.71
CA LEU A 412 -10.95 6.29 9.45
C LEU A 412 -10.66 7.76 9.09
N ARG A 413 -10.67 8.65 10.08
CA ARG A 413 -10.29 10.05 9.88
C ARG A 413 -8.84 10.19 9.45
N ARG A 414 -7.92 9.46 10.09
CA ARG A 414 -6.50 9.44 9.71
C ARG A 414 -6.28 8.98 8.28
N ILE A 415 -6.95 7.89 7.86
CA ILE A 415 -6.92 7.42 6.48
C ILE A 415 -7.47 8.49 5.54
N SER A 416 -8.65 9.03 5.83
CA SER A 416 -9.33 10.00 4.96
C SER A 416 -8.46 11.24 4.71
N ARG A 417 -7.88 11.79 5.78
CA ARG A 417 -7.02 12.99 5.70
C ARG A 417 -5.72 12.70 4.97
N ALA A 418 -5.04 11.62 5.33
CA ALA A 418 -3.77 11.26 4.73
C ALA A 418 -3.89 10.98 3.22
N LEU A 419 -4.93 10.25 2.81
CA LEU A 419 -5.19 9.98 1.40
C LEU A 419 -5.65 11.23 0.65
N GLY A 420 -6.43 12.11 1.30
CA GLY A 420 -6.83 13.39 0.73
C GLY A 420 -5.64 14.29 0.41
N SER A 421 -4.73 14.49 1.37
CA SER A 421 -3.48 15.22 1.14
C SER A 421 -2.60 14.56 0.08
N PHE A 422 -2.46 13.24 0.16
CA PHE A 422 -1.62 12.52 -0.80
C PHE A 422 -2.13 12.69 -2.24
N TYR A 423 -3.45 12.56 -2.45
CA TYR A 423 -4.02 12.78 -3.77
C TYR A 423 -3.78 14.22 -4.27
N GLN A 424 -3.96 15.24 -3.42
CA GLN A 424 -3.69 16.63 -3.78
C GLN A 424 -2.20 16.87 -4.10
N ALA A 425 -1.29 16.25 -3.36
CA ALA A 425 0.14 16.31 -3.68
C ALA A 425 0.47 15.68 -5.04
N LEU A 426 -0.20 14.59 -5.42
CA LEU A 426 -0.04 14.00 -6.75
C LEU A 426 -0.56 14.94 -7.84
N VAL A 427 -1.68 15.62 -7.61
CA VAL A 427 -2.23 16.65 -8.52
C VAL A 427 -1.29 17.85 -8.63
N GLU A 428 -0.73 18.34 -7.50
CA GLU A 428 0.30 19.38 -7.49
C GLU A 428 1.47 19.06 -8.41
N MET A 429 1.87 17.78 -8.45
CA MET A 429 2.98 17.30 -9.27
C MET A 429 2.58 16.90 -10.70
N GLY A 430 1.28 16.88 -11.04
CA GLY A 430 0.75 16.41 -12.32
C GLY A 430 0.99 14.92 -12.59
N VAL A 431 1.03 14.09 -11.54
CA VAL A 431 1.32 12.64 -11.62
C VAL A 431 0.20 11.76 -11.06
N GLU A 432 -0.95 12.31 -10.80
CA GLU A 432 -2.10 11.58 -10.25
C GLU A 432 -2.53 10.40 -11.13
N ASN A 433 -2.30 10.47 -12.44
CA ASN A 433 -2.57 9.38 -13.38
C ASN A 433 -1.46 8.31 -13.42
N SER A 434 -0.34 8.58 -12.79
CA SER A 434 0.83 7.70 -12.76
C SER A 434 1.01 6.98 -11.42
N VAL A 435 0.15 7.26 -10.44
CA VAL A 435 0.24 6.70 -9.10
C VAL A 435 -1.10 6.07 -8.72
N THR A 436 -1.07 4.79 -8.38
CA THR A 436 -2.24 4.06 -7.87
C THR A 436 -2.00 3.65 -6.41
N THR A 437 -2.85 4.13 -5.53
CA THR A 437 -2.84 3.82 -4.10
C THR A 437 -3.93 2.81 -3.80
N PHE A 438 -3.67 1.80 -3.00
CA PHE A 438 -4.66 0.78 -2.63
C PHE A 438 -4.49 0.37 -1.17
N THR A 439 -5.61 -0.03 -0.55
CA THR A 439 -5.60 -0.55 0.82
C THR A 439 -5.51 -2.07 0.82
N MET A 440 -4.88 -2.61 1.87
CA MET A 440 -4.96 -4.01 2.28
C MET A 440 -5.20 -4.08 3.78
N SER A 441 -5.91 -5.11 4.20
CA SER A 441 -6.01 -5.52 5.61
C SER A 441 -6.13 -7.03 5.63
N GLU A 442 -5.58 -7.68 6.64
CA GLU A 442 -5.54 -9.14 6.72
C GLU A 442 -6.92 -9.79 6.68
N PHE A 443 -7.92 -9.11 7.23
CA PHE A 443 -9.35 -9.46 7.20
C PHE A 443 -10.21 -8.25 7.59
N SER A 444 -11.53 -8.38 7.51
CA SER A 444 -12.48 -7.47 8.14
C SER A 444 -12.88 -7.94 9.54
N ARG A 445 -13.82 -7.27 10.18
CA ARG A 445 -14.31 -7.58 11.52
C ARG A 445 -15.72 -8.20 11.47
N THR A 446 -16.09 -8.94 12.51
CA THR A 446 -17.46 -9.46 12.65
C THR A 446 -18.48 -8.33 12.66
N LEU A 447 -19.64 -8.55 12.06
CA LEU A 447 -20.70 -7.54 12.10
C LEU A 447 -21.28 -7.37 13.50
N ASN A 448 -21.55 -8.48 14.21
CA ASN A 448 -22.06 -8.36 15.56
C ASN A 448 -20.96 -7.97 16.55
N SER A 449 -21.38 -7.22 17.55
CA SER A 449 -20.52 -6.84 18.68
C SER A 449 -20.16 -8.05 19.54
N ASN A 450 -18.98 -8.01 20.15
CA ASN A 450 -18.57 -8.87 21.26
C ASN A 450 -18.84 -8.25 22.64
N GLY A 451 -19.48 -7.07 22.68
CA GLY A 451 -19.80 -6.30 23.87
C GLY A 451 -19.19 -4.90 23.89
N ASP A 452 -18.02 -4.68 23.31
CA ASP A 452 -17.31 -3.39 23.27
C ASP A 452 -16.57 -3.14 21.95
N GLY A 453 -16.49 -4.16 21.12
CA GLY A 453 -15.84 -4.13 19.80
C GLY A 453 -16.32 -5.28 18.94
N SER A 454 -15.47 -5.76 18.07
CA SER A 454 -15.74 -6.87 17.16
C SER A 454 -14.55 -7.82 17.05
N ASP A 455 -14.79 -9.04 16.59
CA ASP A 455 -13.77 -10.06 16.46
C ASP A 455 -13.31 -10.22 15.00
N HIS A 456 -12.36 -11.12 14.77
CA HIS A 456 -11.80 -11.37 13.44
C HIS A 456 -12.86 -11.95 12.50
N ALA A 457 -12.86 -11.50 11.26
CA ALA A 457 -13.72 -12.02 10.20
C ALA A 457 -12.88 -12.35 8.96
N TRP A 458 -13.43 -12.19 7.77
CA TRP A 458 -12.75 -12.60 6.54
C TRP A 458 -12.86 -11.51 5.46
N GLY A 459 -13.88 -11.55 4.59
CA GLY A 459 -14.07 -10.57 3.53
C GLY A 459 -14.39 -9.16 4.03
N GLY A 460 -13.89 -8.17 3.33
CA GLY A 460 -14.15 -6.75 3.60
C GLY A 460 -14.06 -5.89 2.35
N THR A 461 -14.34 -4.61 2.47
CA THR A 461 -14.25 -3.66 1.37
C THR A 461 -12.88 -3.00 1.37
N GLN A 462 -12.22 -2.96 0.20
CA GLN A 462 -10.97 -2.26 -0.02
C GLN A 462 -11.20 -1.05 -0.93
N LEU A 463 -10.29 -0.09 -0.93
CA LEU A 463 -10.33 1.03 -1.86
C LEU A 463 -9.06 1.07 -2.74
N VAL A 464 -9.23 1.55 -3.96
CA VAL A 464 -8.15 1.91 -4.87
C VAL A 464 -8.34 3.34 -5.31
N MET A 465 -7.30 4.17 -5.19
CA MET A 465 -7.33 5.61 -5.46
C MET A 465 -6.25 6.02 -6.46
N GLY A 466 -6.59 6.91 -7.38
CA GLY A 466 -5.64 7.48 -8.34
C GLY A 466 -6.36 8.20 -9.47
N GLY A 467 -5.61 8.96 -10.26
CA GLY A 467 -6.17 9.65 -11.43
C GLY A 467 -6.51 8.69 -12.58
N ALA A 468 -5.69 7.64 -12.79
CA ALA A 468 -5.94 6.59 -13.77
C ALA A 468 -6.96 5.54 -13.31
N VAL A 469 -7.37 5.58 -12.04
CA VAL A 469 -8.35 4.65 -11.50
C VAL A 469 -9.71 4.92 -12.15
N ASN A 470 -10.32 3.86 -12.68
CA ASN A 470 -11.67 3.90 -13.21
C ASN A 470 -12.69 3.93 -12.05
N GLY A 471 -12.53 4.94 -11.19
CA GLY A 471 -13.29 5.15 -9.96
C GLY A 471 -14.62 5.85 -10.16
N GLY A 472 -14.98 6.17 -11.41
CA GLY A 472 -16.24 6.84 -11.74
C GLY A 472 -16.05 8.02 -12.68
N ASN A 473 -16.86 9.06 -12.46
CA ASN A 473 -16.79 10.33 -13.18
C ASN A 473 -16.79 11.52 -12.18
N ALA A 474 -16.88 12.73 -12.67
CA ALA A 474 -16.84 13.92 -11.82
C ALA A 474 -18.00 14.06 -10.79
N SER A 475 -19.00 13.16 -10.85
CA SER A 475 -20.20 13.20 -9.98
C SER A 475 -20.57 11.86 -9.35
N SER A 476 -19.82 10.79 -9.64
CA SER A 476 -20.08 9.46 -9.09
C SER A 476 -18.80 8.66 -8.89
N GLY A 477 -18.74 7.93 -7.79
CA GLY A 477 -17.75 6.90 -7.53
C GLY A 477 -18.11 5.58 -8.19
N ARG A 478 -17.32 4.54 -7.97
CA ARG A 478 -17.54 3.21 -8.54
C ARG A 478 -17.35 2.10 -7.53
N LEU A 479 -18.25 1.11 -7.60
CA LEU A 479 -18.21 -0.11 -6.79
C LEU A 479 -17.95 -1.30 -7.71
N TYR A 480 -16.88 -2.03 -7.45
CA TYR A 480 -16.51 -3.29 -8.10
C TYR A 480 -16.81 -4.46 -7.20
N GLY A 481 -17.19 -5.60 -7.79
CA GLY A 481 -17.65 -6.76 -7.05
C GLY A 481 -19.09 -6.60 -6.55
N THR A 482 -19.52 -7.51 -5.69
CA THR A 482 -20.86 -7.53 -5.09
C THR A 482 -20.78 -7.15 -3.63
N PHE A 483 -21.49 -6.09 -3.24
CA PHE A 483 -21.60 -5.74 -1.82
C PHE A 483 -22.49 -6.80 -1.14
N PRO A 484 -22.02 -7.42 -0.03
CA PRO A 484 -22.67 -8.58 0.55
C PRO A 484 -23.98 -8.23 1.27
N ASP A 485 -24.85 -9.21 1.42
CA ASP A 485 -25.95 -9.15 2.38
C ASP A 485 -25.42 -9.18 3.81
N LEU A 486 -25.70 -8.14 4.58
CA LEU A 486 -25.19 -7.98 5.94
C LEU A 486 -26.03 -8.73 6.99
N THR A 487 -26.97 -9.56 6.61
CA THR A 487 -27.76 -10.39 7.54
C THR A 487 -26.83 -11.37 8.27
N LEU A 488 -26.89 -11.38 9.60
CA LEU A 488 -26.15 -12.36 10.40
C LEU A 488 -26.61 -13.78 10.05
N ASN A 489 -25.65 -14.65 9.80
CA ASN A 489 -25.92 -16.00 9.32
C ASN A 489 -26.73 -16.05 8.00
N GLY A 490 -26.71 -14.95 7.25
CA GLY A 490 -27.35 -14.82 5.94
C GLY A 490 -26.62 -15.60 4.83
N PRO A 491 -26.95 -15.35 3.58
CA PRO A 491 -26.35 -16.08 2.45
C PRO A 491 -24.85 -15.85 2.30
N ASP A 492 -24.35 -14.66 2.70
CA ASP A 492 -22.97 -14.23 2.48
C ASP A 492 -22.12 -14.29 3.75
N SER A 493 -22.67 -14.69 4.91
CA SER A 493 -21.97 -14.64 6.18
C SER A 493 -22.18 -15.87 7.05
N PHE A 494 -21.23 -16.10 7.98
CA PHE A 494 -21.42 -17.01 9.10
C PHE A 494 -22.17 -16.32 10.26
N SER A 495 -22.38 -17.08 11.36
CA SER A 495 -23.28 -16.70 12.46
C SER A 495 -22.98 -15.34 13.11
N ARG A 496 -21.72 -14.92 13.13
CA ARG A 496 -21.29 -13.64 13.72
C ARG A 496 -21.08 -12.54 12.67
N GLY A 497 -21.46 -12.77 11.41
CA GLY A 497 -21.25 -11.81 10.32
C GLY A 497 -19.81 -11.79 9.82
N GLN A 498 -19.12 -12.93 9.87
CA GLN A 498 -17.89 -13.12 9.10
C GLN A 498 -18.27 -13.27 7.63
N MET A 499 -17.98 -12.26 6.81
CA MET A 499 -18.33 -12.27 5.39
C MET A 499 -17.46 -13.23 4.61
N ILE A 500 -18.07 -14.07 3.79
CA ILE A 500 -17.37 -14.91 2.82
C ILE A 500 -17.01 -14.03 1.62
N PRO A 501 -15.74 -13.86 1.26
CA PRO A 501 -15.38 -12.99 0.14
C PRO A 501 -15.98 -13.45 -1.19
N THR A 502 -16.37 -12.49 -2.02
CA THR A 502 -16.81 -12.71 -3.39
C THR A 502 -15.78 -12.25 -4.42
N THR A 503 -14.82 -11.44 -3.98
CA THR A 503 -13.70 -10.97 -4.78
C THR A 503 -12.39 -11.47 -4.15
N ALA A 504 -11.54 -12.13 -4.94
CA ALA A 504 -10.23 -12.57 -4.45
C ALA A 504 -9.24 -11.40 -4.42
N MET A 505 -8.38 -11.36 -3.40
CA MET A 505 -7.26 -10.42 -3.36
C MET A 505 -6.32 -10.61 -4.57
N ASP A 506 -6.23 -11.83 -5.10
CA ASP A 506 -5.48 -12.15 -6.33
C ASP A 506 -5.98 -11.36 -7.54
N GLN A 507 -7.29 -11.19 -7.69
CA GLN A 507 -7.88 -10.40 -8.77
C GLN A 507 -7.53 -8.90 -8.64
N MET A 508 -7.52 -8.37 -7.40
CA MET A 508 -7.07 -7.00 -7.13
C MET A 508 -5.58 -6.86 -7.46
N GLY A 509 -4.74 -7.75 -6.94
CA GLY A 509 -3.29 -7.74 -7.17
C GLY A 509 -2.93 -7.90 -8.64
N ALA A 510 -3.61 -8.79 -9.37
CA ALA A 510 -3.43 -9.03 -10.79
C ALA A 510 -3.78 -7.79 -11.64
N THR A 511 -4.86 -7.09 -11.29
CA THR A 511 -5.24 -5.84 -11.95
C THR A 511 -4.16 -4.77 -11.76
N LEU A 512 -3.66 -4.61 -10.54
CA LEU A 512 -2.58 -3.67 -10.21
C LEU A 512 -1.25 -4.04 -10.90
N ALA A 513 -0.89 -5.32 -10.91
CA ALA A 513 0.32 -5.82 -11.57
C ALA A 513 0.26 -5.63 -13.09
N SER A 514 -0.90 -5.86 -13.71
CA SER A 514 -1.12 -5.57 -15.13
C SER A 514 -0.97 -4.08 -15.43
N TRP A 515 -1.52 -3.21 -14.58
CA TRP A 515 -1.36 -1.77 -14.72
C TRP A 515 0.10 -1.33 -14.61
N MET A 516 0.90 -1.96 -13.73
CA MET A 516 2.34 -1.71 -13.63
C MET A 516 3.13 -2.09 -14.89
N GLY A 517 2.55 -2.91 -15.76
CA GLY A 517 3.14 -3.30 -17.04
C GLY A 517 3.52 -4.78 -17.16
N LEU A 518 3.06 -5.65 -16.26
CA LEU A 518 3.26 -7.09 -16.42
C LEU A 518 2.36 -7.64 -17.54
N SER A 519 2.92 -8.55 -18.32
CA SER A 519 2.14 -9.37 -19.26
C SER A 519 1.24 -10.37 -18.53
N SER A 520 0.20 -10.86 -19.20
CA SER A 520 -0.72 -11.86 -18.63
C SER A 520 -0.01 -13.13 -18.12
N GLY A 521 1.01 -13.59 -18.85
CA GLY A 521 1.83 -14.74 -18.41
C GLY A 521 2.61 -14.47 -17.12
N GLN A 522 3.17 -13.26 -16.97
CA GLN A 522 3.87 -12.84 -15.75
C GLN A 522 2.89 -12.69 -14.57
N VAL A 523 1.72 -12.10 -14.82
CA VAL A 523 0.65 -11.98 -13.81
C VAL A 523 0.24 -13.35 -13.28
N ASN A 524 0.02 -14.34 -14.16
CA ASN A 524 -0.34 -15.71 -13.76
C ASN A 524 0.80 -16.40 -12.96
N THR A 525 2.04 -16.04 -13.20
CA THR A 525 3.17 -16.55 -12.40
C THR A 525 3.15 -15.97 -10.99
N VAL A 526 2.84 -14.69 -10.85
CA VAL A 526 2.73 -14.00 -9.55
C VAL A 526 1.51 -14.48 -8.77
N PHE A 527 0.38 -14.68 -9.44
CA PHE A 527 -0.92 -15.06 -8.85
C PHE A 527 -1.42 -16.40 -9.45
N PRO A 528 -0.90 -17.54 -9.00
CA PRO A 528 -1.21 -18.85 -9.61
C PRO A 528 -2.68 -19.29 -9.45
N ASN A 529 -3.38 -18.81 -8.40
CA ASN A 529 -4.80 -19.13 -8.19
C ASN A 529 -5.75 -18.37 -9.12
N LEU A 530 -5.23 -17.38 -9.87
CA LEU A 530 -6.03 -16.47 -10.68
C LEU A 530 -6.87 -17.21 -11.74
N SER A 531 -6.38 -18.36 -12.25
CA SER A 531 -7.10 -19.21 -13.19
C SER A 531 -8.41 -19.81 -12.65
N ASN A 532 -8.60 -19.81 -11.34
CA ASN A 532 -9.82 -20.30 -10.70
C ASN A 532 -10.98 -19.27 -10.75
N PHE A 533 -10.70 -18.03 -11.16
CA PHE A 533 -11.67 -16.94 -11.17
C PHE A 533 -12.03 -16.53 -12.61
N SER A 534 -13.31 -16.33 -12.87
CA SER A 534 -13.84 -15.99 -14.20
C SER A 534 -13.40 -14.59 -14.69
N SER A 535 -13.10 -13.69 -13.77
CA SER A 535 -12.69 -12.31 -14.07
C SER A 535 -11.32 -12.01 -13.43
N PRO A 536 -10.22 -12.46 -14.04
CA PRO A 536 -8.89 -12.31 -13.48
C PRO A 536 -8.43 -10.84 -13.34
N ASN A 537 -8.98 -9.94 -14.17
CA ASN A 537 -8.77 -8.50 -14.11
C ASN A 537 -10.11 -7.81 -13.83
N LEU A 538 -10.16 -6.98 -12.81
CA LEU A 538 -11.37 -6.28 -12.36
C LEU A 538 -11.64 -4.99 -13.15
N GLY A 539 -10.67 -4.48 -13.92
CA GLY A 539 -10.84 -3.33 -14.81
C GLY A 539 -11.01 -1.99 -14.08
N PHE A 540 -10.54 -1.88 -12.84
CA PHE A 540 -10.62 -0.62 -12.08
C PHE A 540 -9.47 0.34 -12.36
N VAL A 541 -8.46 -0.07 -13.12
CA VAL A 541 -7.34 0.76 -13.56
C VAL A 541 -6.79 0.25 -14.89
#